data_eb11bab09bc968a1801e2eb5f132de58
#
_entry.id   eb11bab09bc968a1801e2eb5f132de58
#
_cell.length_a   1.000
_cell.length_b   1.000
_cell.length_c   1.000
_cell.angle_alpha   90.00
_cell.angle_beta   90.00
_cell.angle_gamma   90.00
#
_symmetry.space_group_name_H-M   'P 1'
#
loop_
_entity.id
_entity.type
_entity.pdbx_description
1 polymer ?
#
loop_
_entity_poly.entity_id
_entity_poly.type
_entity_poly.pdbx_seq_one_letter_code
_entity_poly.pdbx_strand_id
1 'polypeptide(L)'
;SSRADNDTKSTQNPISKALKGVGVEWVRQIDRTYDVKKMKEVLKEALTTEYDGPKVIVASSECMLNKQRREKPIRNNNISNGVRTEIPRFGVDEDICTGDHACIRLSGCPSLSLKKLDDPLRDDPIASIDQSCVGCGNCGEVADAAILCPSFFQADVVHNPTNMENILSQFQKSIIKFFQMRRQKKRLNFIGA
;
A
#
# COMPACT_ATOMS: atom_id res chain seq x y z
N SER A 1 8.43 3.81 -23.63
CA SER A 1 7.33 3.93 -22.67
C SER A 1 6.63 5.25 -22.88
N SER A 2 5.34 5.23 -23.18
CA SER A 2 4.51 6.42 -23.23
C SER A 2 4.41 7.01 -21.82
N ARG A 3 4.86 8.25 -21.63
CA ARG A 3 4.52 8.98 -20.42
C ARG A 3 3.04 9.34 -20.51
N ALA A 4 2.30 9.19 -19.41
CA ALA A 4 0.87 9.53 -19.35
C ALA A 4 0.57 11.02 -19.65
N ASP A 5 1.58 11.88 -19.55
CA ASP A 5 1.56 13.30 -19.85
C ASP A 5 1.95 13.65 -21.31
N ASN A 6 2.17 12.64 -22.14
CA ASN A 6 2.54 12.87 -23.55
C ASN A 6 1.30 12.77 -24.45
N ASP A 7 0.56 13.84 -24.55
CA ASP A 7 -0.68 13.97 -25.33
C ASP A 7 -0.49 13.63 -26.83
N THR A 8 0.73 13.79 -27.36
CA THR A 8 1.02 13.50 -28.77
C THR A 8 1.15 12.03 -29.08
N LYS A 9 1.33 11.16 -28.06
CA LYS A 9 1.47 9.71 -28.21
C LYS A 9 0.24 8.94 -27.73
N SER A 10 -0.73 9.60 -27.13
CA SER A 10 -1.99 9.01 -26.71
C SER A 10 -3.05 9.24 -27.78
N THR A 11 -3.82 8.19 -28.10
CA THR A 11 -5.02 8.35 -28.92
C THR A 11 -6.14 9.06 -28.17
N GLN A 12 -5.99 9.30 -26.86
CA GLN A 12 -7.00 9.83 -25.95
C GLN A 12 -8.32 9.06 -25.96
N ASN A 13 -8.33 7.87 -26.53
CA ASN A 13 -9.50 7.01 -26.57
C ASN A 13 -9.37 5.94 -25.48
N PRO A 14 -10.30 5.89 -24.53
CA PRO A 14 -10.33 4.85 -23.52
C PRO A 14 -10.63 3.48 -24.17
N ILE A 15 -10.09 2.42 -23.59
CA ILE A 15 -10.30 1.04 -24.05
C ILE A 15 -11.80 0.72 -24.13
N SER A 16 -12.58 1.19 -23.18
CA SER A 16 -14.04 1.01 -23.17
C SER A 16 -14.72 1.59 -24.41
N LYS A 17 -14.23 2.71 -24.94
CA LYS A 17 -14.76 3.31 -26.18
C LYS A 17 -14.38 2.49 -27.41
N ALA A 18 -13.16 1.96 -27.45
CA ALA A 18 -12.71 1.09 -28.52
C ALA A 18 -13.53 -0.23 -28.57
N LEU A 19 -13.79 -0.82 -27.40
CA LEU A 19 -14.63 -2.03 -27.28
C LEU A 19 -16.05 -1.80 -27.79
N LYS A 20 -16.67 -0.67 -27.48
CA LYS A 20 -17.98 -0.30 -28.01
C LYS A 20 -17.92 -0.09 -29.53
N GLY A 21 -16.82 0.47 -30.05
CA GLY A 21 -16.62 0.64 -31.49
C GLY A 21 -16.54 -0.65 -32.28
N VAL A 22 -16.10 -1.76 -31.67
CA VAL A 22 -16.10 -3.09 -32.27
C VAL A 22 -17.36 -3.92 -31.95
N GLY A 23 -18.39 -3.30 -31.39
CA GLY A 23 -19.70 -3.93 -31.18
C GLY A 23 -19.87 -4.64 -29.83
N VAL A 24 -18.99 -4.45 -28.86
CA VAL A 24 -19.18 -4.96 -27.50
C VAL A 24 -20.11 -4.03 -26.73
N GLU A 25 -21.33 -4.46 -26.46
CA GLU A 25 -22.33 -3.62 -25.77
C GLU A 25 -22.17 -3.66 -24.25
N TRP A 26 -21.90 -4.85 -23.68
CA TRP A 26 -21.72 -4.98 -22.24
C TRP A 26 -20.26 -4.73 -21.84
N VAL A 27 -19.98 -3.49 -21.43
CA VAL A 27 -18.63 -3.09 -20.95
C VAL A 27 -18.78 -2.45 -19.57
N ARG A 28 -17.99 -2.91 -18.61
CA ARG A 28 -17.85 -2.31 -17.26
C ARG A 28 -16.42 -1.89 -17.03
N GLN A 29 -16.22 -0.78 -16.33
CA GLN A 29 -14.91 -0.27 -15.99
C GLN A 29 -14.71 -0.24 -14.48
N ILE A 30 -13.53 -0.67 -14.04
CA ILE A 30 -13.09 -0.65 -12.64
C ILE A 30 -11.78 0.11 -12.61
N ASP A 31 -11.76 1.28 -11.94
CA ASP A 31 -10.60 2.19 -11.93
C ASP A 31 -9.59 1.86 -10.82
N ARG A 32 -9.94 0.97 -9.88
CA ARG A 32 -9.05 0.44 -8.84
C ARG A 32 -9.07 -1.08 -8.87
N THR A 33 -7.99 -1.68 -9.35
CA THR A 33 -7.89 -3.13 -9.53
C THR A 33 -7.97 -3.92 -8.21
N TYR A 34 -7.62 -3.30 -7.07
CA TYR A 34 -7.68 -3.91 -5.75
C TYR A 34 -8.98 -3.62 -4.97
N ASP A 35 -9.94 -2.96 -5.56
CA ASP A 35 -11.29 -2.85 -5.00
C ASP A 35 -12.04 -4.18 -5.18
N VAL A 36 -11.78 -5.10 -4.24
CA VAL A 36 -12.35 -6.45 -4.26
C VAL A 36 -13.87 -6.42 -4.20
N LYS A 37 -14.45 -5.47 -3.45
CA LYS A 37 -15.91 -5.34 -3.34
C LYS A 37 -16.51 -4.99 -4.70
N LYS A 38 -15.99 -3.97 -5.35
CA LYS A 38 -16.47 -3.54 -6.67
C LYS A 38 -16.25 -4.62 -7.73
N MET A 39 -15.10 -5.30 -7.70
CA MET A 39 -14.82 -6.41 -8.60
C MET A 39 -15.84 -7.54 -8.44
N LYS A 40 -16.15 -7.95 -7.20
CA LYS A 40 -17.17 -8.99 -6.93
C LYS A 40 -18.56 -8.58 -7.42
N GLU A 41 -18.95 -7.32 -7.21
CA GLU A 41 -20.24 -6.80 -7.70
C GLU A 41 -20.34 -6.89 -9.22
N VAL A 42 -19.32 -6.41 -9.93
CA VAL A 42 -19.28 -6.41 -11.39
C VAL A 42 -19.20 -7.83 -11.96
N LEU A 43 -18.42 -8.72 -11.35
CA LEU A 43 -18.37 -10.13 -11.74
C LEU A 43 -19.73 -10.81 -11.53
N LYS A 44 -20.39 -10.54 -10.40
CA LYS A 44 -21.73 -11.08 -10.15
C LYS A 44 -22.73 -10.57 -11.20
N GLU A 45 -22.70 -9.27 -11.51
CA GLU A 45 -23.53 -8.69 -12.58
C GLU A 45 -23.26 -9.38 -13.93
N ALA A 46 -21.98 -9.60 -14.29
CA ALA A 46 -21.60 -10.26 -15.53
C ALA A 46 -22.14 -11.71 -15.65
N LEU A 47 -22.18 -12.42 -14.51
CA LEU A 47 -22.67 -13.81 -14.45
C LEU A 47 -24.18 -13.93 -14.41
N THR A 48 -24.90 -12.90 -13.90
CA THR A 48 -26.35 -12.96 -13.70
C THR A 48 -27.15 -12.17 -14.73
N THR A 49 -26.51 -11.38 -15.60
CA THR A 49 -27.21 -10.64 -16.64
C THR A 49 -27.73 -11.58 -17.74
N GLU A 50 -28.94 -11.31 -18.25
CA GLU A 50 -29.58 -12.00 -19.37
C GLU A 50 -28.93 -11.69 -20.73
N TYR A 51 -27.97 -10.74 -20.76
CA TYR A 51 -27.26 -10.38 -21.99
C TYR A 51 -26.42 -11.54 -22.51
N ASP A 52 -26.67 -11.96 -23.74
CA ASP A 52 -26.06 -13.16 -24.34
C ASP A 52 -24.82 -12.88 -25.20
N GLY A 53 -24.44 -11.61 -25.34
CA GLY A 53 -23.24 -11.18 -26.07
C GLY A 53 -21.95 -11.22 -25.23
N PRO A 54 -20.84 -10.83 -25.84
CA PRO A 54 -19.54 -10.77 -25.15
C PRO A 54 -19.57 -9.73 -24.03
N LYS A 55 -19.15 -10.15 -22.84
CA LYS A 55 -19.10 -9.31 -21.63
C LYS A 55 -17.64 -8.98 -21.33
N VAL A 56 -17.31 -7.70 -21.23
CA VAL A 56 -15.94 -7.24 -20.98
C VAL A 56 -15.87 -6.35 -19.73
N ILE A 57 -14.96 -6.71 -18.84
CA ILE A 57 -14.61 -5.90 -17.67
C ILE A 57 -13.22 -5.29 -17.92
N VAL A 58 -13.14 -3.98 -17.96
CA VAL A 58 -11.89 -3.23 -18.09
C VAL A 58 -11.42 -2.86 -16.70
N ALA A 59 -10.44 -3.59 -16.17
CA ALA A 59 -9.81 -3.26 -14.90
C ALA A 59 -8.58 -2.38 -15.16
N SER A 60 -8.64 -1.11 -14.76
CA SER A 60 -7.57 -0.14 -14.96
C SER A 60 -7.19 0.48 -13.63
N SER A 61 -5.90 0.78 -13.47
CA SER A 61 -5.41 1.60 -12.36
C SER A 61 -4.23 2.44 -12.82
N GLU A 62 -3.99 3.53 -12.10
CA GLU A 62 -2.82 4.35 -12.38
C GLU A 62 -1.54 3.52 -12.16
N CYS A 63 -0.61 3.61 -13.10
CA CYS A 63 0.71 3.01 -12.92
C CYS A 63 1.43 3.63 -11.73
N MET A 64 1.79 2.82 -10.73
CA MET A 64 2.43 3.29 -9.49
C MET A 64 3.75 4.02 -9.75
N LEU A 65 4.53 3.58 -10.73
CA LEU A 65 5.77 4.27 -11.11
C LEU A 65 5.49 5.68 -11.66
N ASN A 66 4.42 5.85 -12.42
CA ASN A 66 4.02 7.15 -12.94
C ASN A 66 3.52 8.07 -11.81
N LYS A 67 2.71 7.54 -10.90
CA LYS A 67 2.28 8.24 -9.70
C LYS A 67 3.48 8.72 -8.87
N GLN A 68 4.47 7.85 -8.64
CA GLN A 68 5.68 8.20 -7.92
C GLN A 68 6.47 9.33 -8.59
N ARG A 69 6.64 9.28 -9.92
CA ARG A 69 7.34 10.33 -10.67
C ARG A 69 6.65 11.68 -10.56
N ARG A 70 5.33 11.70 -10.45
CA ARG A 70 4.55 12.92 -10.28
C ARG A 70 4.59 13.43 -8.83
N GLU A 71 4.38 12.54 -7.85
CA GLU A 71 4.19 12.95 -6.45
C GLU A 71 5.51 13.18 -5.70
N LYS A 72 6.54 12.38 -5.96
CA LYS A 72 7.81 12.47 -5.24
C LYS A 72 8.49 13.85 -5.33
N PRO A 73 8.58 14.50 -6.52
CA PRO A 73 9.14 15.85 -6.62
C PRO A 73 8.33 16.88 -5.82
N ILE A 74 7.01 16.79 -5.86
CA ILE A 74 6.11 17.70 -5.12
C ILE A 74 6.33 17.54 -3.62
N ARG A 75 6.35 16.30 -3.11
CA ARG A 75 6.61 16.00 -1.69
C ARG A 75 7.98 16.51 -1.24
N ASN A 76 9.02 16.26 -2.03
CA ASN A 76 10.38 16.69 -1.71
C ASN A 76 10.48 18.22 -1.67
N ASN A 77 9.84 18.92 -2.62
CA ASN A 77 9.79 20.37 -2.63
C ASN A 77 9.05 20.93 -1.40
N ASN A 78 7.93 20.33 -1.03
CA ASN A 78 7.20 20.72 0.18
C ASN A 78 8.05 20.54 1.45
N ILE A 79 8.74 19.40 1.55
CA ILE A 79 9.62 19.11 2.69
C ILE A 79 10.77 20.11 2.76
N SER A 80 11.44 20.41 1.64
CA SER A 80 12.55 21.38 1.59
C SER A 80 12.11 22.81 1.90
N ASN A 81 10.87 23.15 1.58
CA ASN A 81 10.28 24.45 1.89
C ASN A 81 9.69 24.55 3.31
N GLY A 82 9.92 23.55 4.16
CA GLY A 82 9.41 23.54 5.52
C GLY A 82 7.89 23.35 5.65
N VAL A 83 7.22 22.95 4.56
CA VAL A 83 5.78 22.69 4.59
C VAL A 83 5.52 21.36 5.28
N ARG A 84 4.58 21.33 6.21
CA ARG A 84 4.14 20.09 6.88
C ARG A 84 3.66 19.08 5.84
N THR A 85 4.30 17.93 5.80
CA THR A 85 4.02 16.89 4.82
C THR A 85 3.89 15.53 5.50
N GLU A 86 2.78 14.85 5.27
CA GLU A 86 2.56 13.48 5.72
C GLU A 86 2.84 12.51 4.58
N ILE A 87 3.62 11.47 4.87
CA ILE A 87 3.92 10.41 3.91
C ILE A 87 3.54 9.08 4.55
N PRO A 88 2.54 8.38 3.99
CA PRO A 88 2.22 7.05 4.46
C PRO A 88 3.39 6.10 4.20
N ARG A 89 3.76 5.33 5.18
CA ARG A 89 4.74 4.26 5.11
C ARG A 89 4.08 2.96 5.52
N PHE A 90 4.50 1.90 4.89
CA PHE A 90 4.01 0.58 5.21
C PHE A 90 5.13 -0.22 5.87
N GLY A 91 4.75 -1.10 6.76
CA GLY A 91 5.66 -2.00 7.44
C GLY A 91 5.04 -3.37 7.64
N VAL A 92 5.87 -4.31 8.00
CA VAL A 92 5.47 -5.68 8.34
C VAL A 92 5.94 -5.95 9.76
N ASP A 93 5.04 -6.41 10.61
CA ASP A 93 5.35 -6.84 11.96
C ASP A 93 6.07 -8.20 11.88
N GLU A 94 7.32 -8.21 12.34
CA GLU A 94 8.21 -9.37 12.25
C GLU A 94 7.70 -10.55 13.09
N ASP A 95 7.07 -10.26 14.23
CA ASP A 95 6.58 -11.28 15.16
C ASP A 95 5.30 -11.97 14.65
N ILE A 96 4.50 -11.26 13.84
CA ILE A 96 3.21 -11.75 13.34
C ILE A 96 3.33 -12.34 11.93
N CYS A 97 4.35 -11.95 11.16
CA CYS A 97 4.52 -12.39 9.77
C CYS A 97 4.70 -13.92 9.69
N THR A 98 3.83 -14.58 8.93
CA THR A 98 3.84 -16.05 8.74
C THR A 98 4.85 -16.54 7.72
N GLY A 99 5.44 -15.65 6.92
CA GLY A 99 6.43 -16.02 5.90
C GLY A 99 5.85 -16.64 4.62
N ASP A 100 4.55 -16.54 4.38
CA ASP A 100 3.93 -17.05 3.14
C ASP A 100 4.22 -16.21 1.89
N HIS A 101 4.68 -14.98 2.08
CA HIS A 101 5.10 -14.01 1.06
C HIS A 101 4.04 -13.69 -0.03
N ALA A 102 2.76 -13.93 0.24
CA ALA A 102 1.69 -13.59 -0.69
C ALA A 102 1.66 -12.07 -1.00
N CYS A 103 2.00 -11.24 -0.02
CA CYS A 103 2.14 -9.78 -0.19
C CYS A 103 3.17 -9.42 -1.27
N ILE A 104 4.31 -10.13 -1.33
CA ILE A 104 5.35 -9.90 -2.35
C ILE A 104 4.87 -10.35 -3.72
N ARG A 105 4.33 -11.57 -3.81
CA ARG A 105 3.88 -12.17 -5.08
C ARG A 105 2.75 -11.38 -5.74
N LEU A 106 1.81 -10.87 -4.95
CA LEU A 106 0.63 -10.19 -5.49
C LEU A 106 0.84 -8.69 -5.71
N SER A 107 1.63 -8.01 -4.87
CA SER A 107 1.86 -6.58 -5.03
C SER A 107 2.87 -6.23 -6.11
N GLY A 108 3.85 -7.09 -6.35
CA GLY A 108 4.98 -6.80 -7.24
C GLY A 108 5.78 -5.56 -6.83
N CYS A 109 5.72 -5.18 -5.54
CA CYS A 109 6.37 -3.99 -5.03
C CYS A 109 7.90 -4.18 -4.97
N PRO A 110 8.70 -3.32 -5.62
CA PRO A 110 10.16 -3.46 -5.62
C PRO A 110 10.82 -3.17 -4.26
N SER A 111 10.12 -2.46 -3.37
CA SER A 111 10.59 -2.17 -2.00
C SER A 111 10.23 -3.25 -1.00
N LEU A 112 9.47 -4.25 -1.41
CA LEU A 112 9.06 -5.37 -0.56
C LEU A 112 10.01 -6.54 -0.83
N SER A 113 10.81 -6.90 0.16
CA SER A 113 11.89 -7.88 0.06
C SER A 113 11.79 -8.93 1.17
N LEU A 114 12.67 -9.92 1.12
CA LEU A 114 12.80 -10.94 2.15
C LEU A 114 13.90 -10.54 3.14
N LYS A 115 13.59 -10.66 4.43
CA LYS A 115 14.54 -10.47 5.53
C LYS A 115 14.62 -11.76 6.34
N LYS A 116 15.85 -12.24 6.59
CA LYS A 116 16.09 -13.31 7.57
C LYS A 116 16.05 -12.73 8.97
N LEU A 117 15.44 -13.47 9.89
CA LEU A 117 15.47 -13.15 11.32
C LEU A 117 16.68 -13.82 11.97
N ASP A 118 17.24 -13.17 12.99
CA ASP A 118 18.25 -13.77 13.88
C ASP A 118 17.59 -14.55 15.04
N ASP A 119 16.51 -15.27 14.73
CA ASP A 119 15.77 -16.08 15.68
C ASP A 119 16.08 -17.56 15.38
N PRO A 120 16.73 -18.28 16.31
CA PRO A 120 17.09 -19.69 16.10
C PRO A 120 15.87 -20.63 16.01
N LEU A 121 14.67 -20.16 16.36
CA LEU A 121 13.42 -20.91 16.29
C LEU A 121 12.64 -20.67 14.99
N ARG A 122 13.13 -19.77 14.12
CA ARG A 122 12.47 -19.40 12.87
C ARG A 122 13.44 -19.43 11.70
N ASP A 123 13.29 -20.43 10.84
CA ASP A 123 14.10 -20.57 9.62
C ASP A 123 13.52 -19.81 8.43
N ASP A 124 12.21 -19.55 8.42
CA ASP A 124 11.53 -18.90 7.32
C ASP A 124 11.79 -17.38 7.30
N PRO A 125 12.22 -16.82 6.16
CA PRO A 125 12.38 -15.39 6.04
C PRO A 125 11.02 -14.68 6.09
N ILE A 126 11.01 -13.47 6.57
CA ILE A 126 9.82 -12.62 6.64
C ILE A 126 9.82 -11.59 5.52
N ALA A 127 8.63 -11.05 5.20
CA ALA A 127 8.53 -9.88 4.34
C ALA A 127 9.02 -8.63 5.08
N SER A 128 9.76 -7.78 4.38
CA SER A 128 10.27 -6.52 4.91
C SER A 128 10.17 -5.42 3.86
N ILE A 129 9.86 -4.21 4.29
CA ILE A 129 9.78 -3.04 3.42
C ILE A 129 11.02 -2.18 3.63
N ASP A 130 11.80 -2.00 2.58
CA ASP A 130 13.03 -1.22 2.63
C ASP A 130 12.80 0.30 2.53
N GLN A 131 13.89 1.08 2.66
CA GLN A 131 13.86 2.54 2.64
C GLN A 131 13.50 3.14 1.27
N SER A 132 13.47 2.34 0.20
CA SER A 132 13.06 2.78 -1.14
C SER A 132 11.54 2.96 -1.24
N CYS A 133 10.78 2.53 -0.24
CA CYS A 133 9.33 2.70 -0.18
C CYS A 133 8.92 4.17 -0.37
N VAL A 134 8.03 4.41 -1.32
CA VAL A 134 7.53 5.74 -1.68
C VAL A 134 6.12 6.03 -1.14
N GLY A 135 5.56 5.11 -0.35
CA GLY A 135 4.24 5.27 0.25
C GLY A 135 3.09 5.28 -0.76
N CYS A 136 3.18 4.49 -1.84
CA CYS A 136 2.13 4.48 -2.88
C CYS A 136 0.84 3.75 -2.43
N GLY A 137 0.91 2.90 -1.40
CA GLY A 137 -0.24 2.18 -0.84
C GLY A 137 -0.57 0.85 -1.52
N ASN A 138 0.01 0.54 -2.66
CA ASN A 138 -0.35 -0.67 -3.42
C ASN A 138 -0.20 -1.96 -2.62
N CYS A 139 0.91 -2.12 -1.88
CA CYS A 139 1.14 -3.29 -1.04
C CYS A 139 0.13 -3.37 0.12
N GLY A 140 -0.27 -2.23 0.69
CA GLY A 140 -1.30 -2.17 1.72
C GLY A 140 -2.67 -2.58 1.17
N GLU A 141 -3.06 -2.09 0.00
CA GLU A 141 -4.32 -2.51 -0.64
C GLU A 141 -4.35 -4.02 -0.90
N VAL A 142 -3.23 -4.60 -1.35
CA VAL A 142 -3.11 -6.05 -1.54
C VAL A 142 -3.20 -6.79 -0.20
N ALA A 143 -2.49 -6.32 0.82
CA ALA A 143 -2.48 -6.95 2.13
C ALA A 143 -3.86 -6.95 2.78
N ASP A 144 -4.58 -5.84 2.71
CA ASP A 144 -5.89 -5.69 3.36
C ASP A 144 -7.02 -6.36 2.56
N ALA A 145 -7.05 -6.17 1.23
CA ALA A 145 -8.19 -6.58 0.41
C ALA A 145 -8.07 -8.01 -0.13
N ALA A 146 -6.87 -8.46 -0.49
CA ALA A 146 -6.66 -9.73 -1.15
C ALA A 146 -6.14 -10.84 -0.23
N ILE A 147 -5.30 -10.48 0.77
CA ILE A 147 -4.60 -11.46 1.61
C ILE A 147 -5.15 -11.47 3.04
N LEU A 148 -5.72 -10.36 3.51
CA LEU A 148 -6.13 -10.14 4.90
C LEU A 148 -4.96 -10.39 5.88
N CYS A 149 -3.80 -9.83 5.59
CA CYS A 149 -2.57 -10.06 6.33
C CYS A 149 -2.54 -9.27 7.65
N PRO A 150 -2.51 -9.93 8.81
CA PRO A 150 -2.54 -9.25 10.11
C PRO A 150 -1.21 -8.58 10.46
N SER A 151 -0.11 -8.95 9.81
CA SER A 151 1.21 -8.38 10.07
C SER A 151 1.50 -7.09 9.32
N PHE A 152 0.66 -6.74 8.35
CA PHE A 152 0.84 -5.52 7.57
C PHE A 152 0.27 -4.32 8.30
N PHE A 153 1.04 -3.23 8.43
CA PHE A 153 0.58 -2.00 9.05
C PHE A 153 0.97 -0.77 8.25
N GLN A 154 0.22 0.31 8.43
CA GLN A 154 0.52 1.63 7.90
C GLN A 154 0.90 2.56 9.04
N ALA A 155 1.91 3.39 8.80
CA ALA A 155 2.31 4.48 9.68
C ALA A 155 2.55 5.75 8.87
N ASP A 156 2.05 6.87 9.34
CA ASP A 156 2.25 8.16 8.70
C ASP A 156 3.49 8.84 9.25
N VAL A 157 4.46 9.11 8.36
CA VAL A 157 5.68 9.85 8.71
C VAL A 157 5.44 11.33 8.45
N VAL A 158 5.42 12.11 9.51
CA VAL A 158 5.22 13.57 9.44
C VAL A 158 6.58 14.26 9.31
N HIS A 159 6.77 14.97 8.21
CA HIS A 159 7.88 15.89 7.99
C HIS A 159 7.45 17.32 8.32
N ASN A 160 8.36 18.10 8.91
CA ASN A 160 8.10 19.47 9.34
C ASN A 160 6.83 19.60 10.21
N PRO A 161 6.75 18.87 11.34
CA PRO A 161 5.59 18.92 12.23
C PRO A 161 5.43 20.31 12.82
N THR A 162 4.19 20.67 13.14
CA THR A 162 3.88 21.94 13.83
C THR A 162 4.41 21.93 15.26
N ASN A 163 4.59 23.12 15.85
CA ASN A 163 5.06 23.22 17.24
C ASN A 163 4.15 22.48 18.24
N MET A 164 2.84 22.52 18.00
CA MET A 164 1.87 21.79 18.83
C MET A 164 2.04 20.27 18.72
N GLU A 165 2.26 19.76 17.51
CA GLU A 165 2.51 18.33 17.29
C GLU A 165 3.82 17.87 17.93
N ASN A 166 4.86 18.70 17.88
CA ASN A 166 6.13 18.43 18.54
C ASN A 166 5.96 18.30 20.06
N ILE A 167 5.25 19.24 20.70
CA ILE A 167 4.98 19.20 22.13
C ILE A 167 4.16 17.96 22.47
N LEU A 168 3.10 17.68 21.72
CA LEU A 168 2.24 16.52 21.96
C LEU A 168 3.02 15.21 21.81
N SER A 169 3.86 15.11 20.76
CA SER A 169 4.68 13.92 20.51
C SER A 169 5.72 13.69 21.62
N GLN A 170 6.35 14.76 22.13
CA GLN A 170 7.28 14.67 23.26
C GLN A 170 6.56 14.19 24.54
N PHE A 171 5.36 14.70 24.79
CA PHE A 171 4.55 14.27 25.93
C PHE A 171 4.16 12.79 25.80
N GLN A 172 3.66 12.38 24.63
CA GLN A 172 3.34 10.98 24.35
C GLN A 172 4.56 10.06 24.51
N LYS A 173 5.72 10.46 23.96
CA LYS A 173 6.96 9.69 24.10
C LYS A 173 7.39 9.55 25.57
N SER A 174 7.20 10.58 26.38
CA SER A 174 7.52 10.54 27.82
C SER A 174 6.62 9.56 28.57
N ILE A 175 5.33 9.57 28.27
CA ILE A 175 4.36 8.61 28.85
C ILE A 175 4.71 7.18 28.43
N ILE A 176 4.93 6.94 27.14
CA ILE A 176 5.28 5.62 26.61
C ILE A 176 6.58 5.12 27.27
N LYS A 177 7.63 5.96 27.34
CA LYS A 177 8.90 5.62 27.97
C LYS A 177 8.72 5.24 29.44
N PHE A 178 7.87 5.96 30.18
CA PHE A 178 7.57 5.64 31.56
C PHE A 178 6.94 4.24 31.70
N PHE A 179 5.94 3.92 30.88
CA PHE A 179 5.31 2.61 30.92
C PHE A 179 6.24 1.48 30.44
N GLN A 180 7.07 1.74 29.44
CA GLN A 180 8.07 0.79 28.96
C GLN A 180 9.10 0.47 30.03
N MET A 181 9.66 1.49 30.71
CA MET A 181 10.61 1.29 31.82
C MET A 181 9.97 0.49 32.96
N ARG A 182 8.71 0.77 33.29
CA ARG A 182 7.99 0.04 34.34
C ARG A 182 7.77 -1.45 33.95
N ARG A 183 7.45 -1.70 32.68
CA ARG A 183 7.29 -3.05 32.14
C ARG A 183 8.62 -3.82 32.11
N GLN A 184 9.69 -3.15 31.67
CA GLN A 184 11.04 -3.73 31.65
C GLN A 184 11.53 -4.08 33.04
N LYS A 185 11.33 -3.19 34.02
CA LYS A 185 11.66 -3.47 35.43
C LYS A 185 10.91 -4.69 35.98
N LYS A 186 9.61 -4.83 35.64
CA LYS A 186 8.85 -6.03 36.01
C LYS A 186 9.41 -7.31 35.39
N ARG A 187 9.81 -7.26 34.10
CA ARG A 187 10.40 -8.41 33.40
C ARG A 187 11.73 -8.81 34.02
N LEU A 188 12.62 -7.86 34.31
CA LEU A 188 13.91 -8.12 34.95
C LEU A 188 13.74 -8.75 36.34
N ASN A 189 12.77 -8.29 37.13
CA ASN A 189 12.46 -8.91 38.43
C ASN A 189 11.89 -10.33 38.32
N PHE A 190 11.31 -10.69 37.16
CA PHE A 190 10.80 -12.06 36.93
C PHE A 190 11.89 -13.03 36.46
N ILE A 191 12.94 -12.52 35.78
CA ILE A 191 14.06 -13.33 35.28
C ILE A 191 15.15 -13.49 36.33
N GLY A 192 15.22 -12.60 37.31
CA GLY A 192 16.20 -12.63 38.40
C GLY A 192 15.71 -13.31 39.70
N ALA A 193 14.55 -13.94 39.69
CA ALA A 193 13.99 -14.79 40.74
C ALA A 193 13.99 -16.25 40.29
#